data_cd1a61d6fe0c5efee561fdaf2ae2bf40
#
_entry.id   cd1a61d6fe0c5efee561fdaf2ae2bf40
#
_cell.length_a   1.000
_cell.length_b   1.000
_cell.length_c   1.000
_cell.angle_alpha   90.00
_cell.angle_beta   90.00
_cell.angle_gamma   90.00
#
_symmetry.space_group_name_H-M   'P 1'
#
loop_
_entity.id
_entity.type
_entity.pdbx_description
1 polymer ?
#
loop_
_entity_poly.entity_id
_entity_poly.type
_entity_poly.pdbx_seq_one_letter_code
_entity_poly.pdbx_strand_id
1 'polypeptide(L)' 'MKKTRFIVTYQSAFGFSPREEKVFEDHKEAEWFERAMKRSNYITSLLEVKE' A
#
# COMPACT_ATOMS: atom_id res chain seq x y z
N MET A 1 1.43 23.54 -6.64
CA MET A 1 0.42 22.82 -5.84
C MET A 1 1.03 21.58 -5.21
N LYS A 2 0.69 21.37 -3.96
CA LYS A 2 1.20 20.19 -3.25
C LYS A 2 0.37 18.99 -3.59
N LYS A 3 1.02 17.97 -4.07
CA LYS A 3 0.36 16.69 -4.31
C LYS A 3 0.82 15.69 -3.26
N THR A 4 -0.13 15.01 -2.68
CA THR A 4 0.17 13.96 -1.73
C THR A 4 -0.03 12.62 -2.41
N ARG A 5 0.94 11.73 -2.26
CA ARG A 5 0.85 10.38 -2.81
C ARG A 5 0.91 9.40 -1.66
N PHE A 6 0.16 8.33 -1.81
CA PHE A 6 0.12 7.27 -0.82
C PHE A 6 0.65 6.01 -1.47
N ILE A 7 1.76 5.53 -0.95
CA ILE A 7 2.40 4.33 -1.49
C ILE A 7 2.14 3.17 -0.55
N VAL A 8 1.46 2.16 -1.06
CA VAL A 8 1.19 0.95 -0.29
C VAL A 8 2.15 -0.13 -0.77
N THR A 9 3.02 -0.58 0.12
CA THR A 9 3.89 -1.70 -0.18
C THR A 9 3.27 -2.95 0.40
N TYR A 10 3.35 -4.04 -0.33
CA TYR A 10 2.76 -5.28 0.11
C TYR A 10 3.61 -6.47 -0.32
N GLN A 11 3.57 -7.50 0.50
CA GLN A 11 4.32 -8.72 0.28
C GLN A 11 3.55 -9.87 0.91
N SER A 12 3.54 -11.01 0.24
CA SER A 12 2.86 -12.18 0.78
C SER A 12 3.51 -12.61 2.09
N ALA A 13 2.68 -12.92 3.08
CA ALA A 13 3.17 -13.42 4.36
C ALA A 13 3.65 -14.86 4.25
N PHE A 14 3.27 -15.55 3.19
CA PHE A 14 3.64 -16.94 2.97
C PHE A 14 4.46 -17.07 1.69
N GLY A 15 5.56 -17.78 1.78
CA GLY A 15 6.40 -18.05 0.62
C GLY A 15 7.35 -16.90 0.31
N PHE A 16 7.99 -17.01 -0.84
CA PHE A 16 8.98 -16.04 -1.30
C PHE A 16 8.38 -15.18 -2.41
N SER A 17 7.70 -14.13 -2.01
CA SER A 17 7.17 -13.17 -2.97
C SER A 17 7.99 -11.89 -2.93
N PRO A 18 8.24 -11.27 -4.08
CA PRO A 18 8.90 -9.97 -4.07
C PRO A 18 7.95 -8.92 -3.48
N ARG A 19 8.54 -7.91 -2.87
CA ARG A 19 7.75 -6.78 -2.38
C ARG A 19 7.27 -5.96 -3.57
N GLU A 20 6.00 -5.64 -3.58
CA GLU A 20 5.42 -4.82 -4.62
C GLU A 20 4.90 -3.52 -4.03
N GLU A 21 4.75 -2.52 -4.88
CA GLU A 21 4.27 -1.21 -4.46
C GLU A 21 3.13 -0.78 -5.37
N LYS A 22 2.19 -0.04 -4.78
CA LYS A 22 1.14 0.58 -5.55
C LYS A 22 0.94 2.00 -5.05
N VAL A 23 0.84 2.94 -5.99
CA VAL A 23 0.70 4.36 -5.67
C VAL A 23 -0.75 4.78 -5.84
N PHE A 24 -1.26 5.51 -4.84
CA PHE A 24 -2.60 6.05 -4.86
C PHE A 24 -2.53 7.55 -4.62
N GLU A 25 -3.47 8.27 -5.20
CA GLU A 25 -3.59 9.70 -4.97
C GLU A 25 -4.64 10.00 -3.91
N ASP A 26 -5.49 9.04 -3.61
CA ASP A 26 -6.55 9.18 -2.63
C ASP A 26 -6.25 8.34 -1.39
N HIS A 27 -6.31 8.97 -0.24
CA HIS A 27 -6.06 8.28 1.02
C HIS A 27 -7.04 7.13 1.26
N LYS A 28 -8.31 7.34 0.94
CA LYS A 28 -9.32 6.30 1.12
C LYS A 28 -9.04 5.08 0.27
N GLU A 29 -8.63 5.29 -0.96
CA GLU A 29 -8.30 4.18 -1.84
C GLU A 29 -7.10 3.39 -1.30
N ALA A 30 -6.10 4.10 -0.80
CA ALA A 30 -4.94 3.45 -0.22
C ALA A 30 -5.32 2.62 1.01
N GLU A 31 -6.17 3.16 1.87
CA GLU A 31 -6.65 2.43 3.04
C GLU A 31 -7.44 1.18 2.65
N TRP A 32 -8.31 1.30 1.67
CA TRP A 32 -9.09 0.18 1.19
C TRP A 32 -8.19 -0.94 0.67
N PHE A 33 -7.19 -0.54 -0.10
CA PHE A 33 -6.25 -1.50 -0.65
C PHE A 33 -5.47 -2.18 0.46
N GLU A 34 -4.98 -1.41 1.41
CA GLU A 34 -4.23 -1.95 2.54
C GLU A 34 -5.06 -2.96 3.32
N ARG A 35 -6.32 -2.62 3.62
CA ARG A 35 -7.21 -3.53 4.33
C ARG A 35 -7.45 -4.81 3.57
N ALA A 36 -7.69 -4.70 2.28
CA ALA A 36 -7.94 -5.86 1.45
C ALA A 36 -6.73 -6.79 1.44
N MET A 37 -5.54 -6.22 1.35
CA MET A 37 -4.32 -7.01 1.35
C MET A 37 -4.07 -7.67 2.70
N LYS A 38 -4.35 -6.97 3.79
CA LYS A 38 -4.21 -7.54 5.12
C LYS A 38 -5.13 -8.73 5.31
N ARG A 39 -6.34 -8.64 4.78
CA ARG A 39 -7.29 -9.76 4.84
C ARG A 39 -6.79 -10.97 4.07
N SER A 40 -5.98 -10.73 3.06
CA SER A 40 -5.41 -11.79 2.24
C SER A 40 -4.07 -12.28 2.77
N ASN A 41 -3.75 -11.97 4.01
CA ASN A 41 -2.51 -12.37 4.67
C ASN A 41 -1.27 -11.78 4.00
N TYR A 42 -1.36 -10.52 3.62
CA TYR A 42 -0.22 -9.78 3.11
C TYR A 42 0.34 -8.87 4.20
N ILE A 43 1.63 -8.69 4.16
CA ILE A 43 2.29 -7.70 5.01
C ILE A 43 2.25 -6.40 4.22
N THR A 44 1.57 -5.41 4.78
CA THR A 44 1.38 -4.14 4.09
C THR A 44 1.97 -2.99 4.88
N SER A 45 2.35 -1.96 4.15
CA SER A 45 2.86 -0.74 4.75
C SER A 45 2.37 0.45 3.93
N LEU A 46 1.92 1.48 4.62
CA LEU A 46 1.43 2.69 3.96
C LEU A 46 2.40 3.83 4.23
N LEU A 47 2.82 4.48 3.15
CA LEU A 47 3.71 5.61 3.23
C LEU A 47 3.06 6.81 2.57
N GLU A 48 3.00 7.93 3.29
CA GLU A 48 2.51 9.18 2.75
C GLU A 48 3.68 10.03 2.27
N VAL A 49 3.64 10.39 1.01
CA VAL A 49 4.69 11.23 0.41
C VAL A 49 4.08 12.56 0.01
N LYS A 50 4.60 13.62 0.57
CA LYS A 50 4.16 14.97 0.24
C LYS A 50 5.21 15.62 -0.66
N GLU A 51 4.73 16.18 -1.75
CA GLU A 51 5.57 16.96 -2.66
C GLU A 51 5.31 18.45 -2.53
#